data_f4ded77b67d1beaedb20c1f3f63a6d0f
#
_entry.id   f4ded77b67d1beaedb20c1f3f63a6d0f
#
_cell.length_a   1.000
_cell.length_b   1.000
_cell.length_c   1.000
_cell.angle_alpha   90.00
_cell.angle_beta   90.00
_cell.angle_gamma   90.00
#
_symmetry.space_group_name_H-M   'P 1'
#
loop_
_entity.id
_entity.type
_entity.pdbx_description
1 polymer ?
#
loop_
_entity_poly.entity_id
_entity_poly.type
_entity_poly.pdbx_seq_one_letter_code
_entity_poly.pdbx_strand_id
1 'polypeptide(L)'
;MIIYWPGVYTFNGYFSEEDLQMFWVYRYKGFSFTAARTVHTALVLAGQQGCSQADTGHLLLALVQTAQGTAADFLRRKRVTSTALAEHTAAHALGRPRRLHSRDLAPELSKAMEFAVLGAHAASAARAENEHLLCAILEDSSCTASRWLAALGIELPQAARECRQLSGQLVLPAQPRMAASRTGRPSDKYGRDLTRLAQEGRLDPVLCRDAELDRMIEILCRRQKNNPCLLGEPGVGKSALAEALAQRIAAGQITPALRGKRVLALDMASMVAGTKYRGDFEERFKNLLEELYRDRSTILFIDEIHIIAGAGAAEGAIDAASILKPMLARGEIQLIGATTPEEYRKTIQKDSALERRFGRVMVEEPTPAAAETILAGLMPRYERYHGVSIPPEAIHAAVELSVRYLPGRYLPDKAIDLLDEACACCNLAHPVISEYLGMQKELDALKQEEADMETADVNEPIDYERVAESKTRIAKLESELPAKQAAASEIQVTMDDVAKVIELWTGIPAVKIRESEFAKLAGLENELKKKIVGQDEAVHLVAQAIKRSRADLSGRRRPASFIFVGPTGVGKTELVKQ
;
A
#
# COMPACT_ATOMS: atom_id res chain seq x y z
N MET A 1 24.91 14.53 -34.42
CA MET A 1 25.84 15.66 -34.36
C MET A 1 25.30 16.59 -33.26
N ILE A 2 25.99 16.69 -32.13
CA ILE A 2 25.59 17.51 -30.99
C ILE A 2 26.17 18.90 -31.20
N ILE A 3 25.33 19.91 -31.40
CA ILE A 3 25.75 21.30 -31.51
C ILE A 3 25.70 21.93 -30.12
N TYR A 4 26.84 22.37 -29.62
CA TYR A 4 26.99 23.06 -28.36
C TYR A 4 26.56 24.53 -28.52
N TRP A 5 25.52 24.97 -27.80
CA TRP A 5 25.25 26.35 -27.52
C TRP A 5 25.30 26.57 -26.01
N PRO A 6 25.88 27.67 -25.53
CA PRO A 6 26.08 27.86 -24.10
C PRO A 6 24.71 27.96 -23.39
N GLY A 7 24.32 26.87 -22.72
CA GLY A 7 23.17 26.80 -21.84
C GLY A 7 22.01 25.92 -22.24
N VAL A 8 21.96 25.37 -23.46
CA VAL A 8 20.84 24.46 -23.85
C VAL A 8 21.37 23.35 -24.77
N TYR A 9 21.13 22.10 -24.40
CA TYR A 9 21.34 20.97 -25.29
C TYR A 9 20.18 20.89 -26.27
N THR A 10 20.40 21.26 -27.54
CA THR A 10 19.48 20.95 -28.62
C THR A 10 19.90 19.64 -29.29
N PHE A 11 19.06 18.62 -29.22
CA PHE A 11 19.13 17.47 -30.10
C PHE A 11 18.57 17.88 -31.46
N ASN A 12 19.41 17.85 -32.49
CA ASN A 12 18.97 18.16 -33.85
C ASN A 12 18.14 17.03 -34.42
N GLY A 13 16.87 17.27 -34.65
CA GLY A 13 16.20 16.83 -35.87
C GLY A 13 15.36 15.55 -35.83
N TYR A 14 15.23 14.80 -34.73
CA TYR A 14 14.45 13.54 -34.73
C TYR A 14 13.59 13.26 -33.50
N PHE A 15 13.47 14.18 -32.57
CA PHE A 15 12.56 14.03 -31.41
C PHE A 15 11.55 15.16 -31.40
N SER A 16 10.27 14.80 -31.27
CA SER A 16 9.19 15.77 -31.06
C SER A 16 9.32 16.42 -29.68
N GLU A 17 8.67 17.56 -29.49
CA GLU A 17 8.59 18.21 -28.18
C GLU A 17 7.98 17.27 -27.11
N GLU A 18 7.09 16.36 -27.52
CA GLU A 18 6.50 15.31 -26.70
C GLU A 18 7.51 14.23 -26.29
N ASP A 19 8.42 13.83 -27.17
CA ASP A 19 9.48 12.88 -26.88
C ASP A 19 10.48 13.42 -25.86
N LEU A 20 10.82 14.70 -25.96
CA LEU A 20 11.67 15.41 -25.00
C LEU A 20 10.96 15.55 -23.63
N GLN A 21 9.66 15.83 -23.61
CA GLN A 21 8.87 15.89 -22.38
C GLN A 21 8.84 14.52 -21.71
N MET A 22 8.64 13.45 -22.47
CA MET A 22 8.60 12.08 -21.96
C MET A 22 9.96 11.66 -21.37
N PHE A 23 11.08 12.01 -21.98
CA PHE A 23 12.44 11.71 -21.49
C PHE A 23 12.73 12.34 -20.11
N TRP A 24 12.34 13.60 -19.89
CA TRP A 24 12.55 14.30 -18.62
C TRP A 24 11.67 13.76 -17.50
N VAL A 25 10.40 13.48 -17.79
CA VAL A 25 9.45 12.88 -16.86
C VAL A 25 9.87 11.46 -16.43
N TYR A 26 10.46 10.69 -17.36
CA TYR A 26 10.96 9.35 -17.03
C TYR A 26 12.20 9.37 -16.13
N ARG A 27 13.03 10.41 -16.26
CA ARG A 27 14.27 10.56 -15.50
C ARG A 27 14.05 11.06 -14.06
N TYR A 28 13.00 11.87 -13.83
CA TYR A 28 12.63 12.42 -12.53
C TYR A 28 11.18 12.09 -12.22
N LYS A 29 10.94 10.82 -11.78
CA LYS A 29 9.58 10.34 -11.44
C LYS A 29 8.95 11.22 -10.36
N GLY A 30 7.68 11.56 -10.54
CA GLY A 30 6.91 12.39 -9.61
C GLY A 30 6.96 13.89 -9.89
N PHE A 31 7.80 14.36 -10.85
CA PHE A 31 7.92 15.78 -11.23
C PHE A 31 7.23 16.07 -12.56
N SER A 32 6.71 17.29 -12.71
CA SER A 32 6.29 17.81 -14.01
C SER A 32 7.51 18.07 -14.90
N PHE A 33 7.26 18.31 -16.17
CA PHE A 33 8.33 18.64 -17.12
C PHE A 33 9.10 19.89 -16.71
N THR A 34 8.40 20.93 -16.26
CA THR A 34 8.98 22.21 -15.82
C THR A 34 9.86 22.04 -14.59
N ALA A 35 9.39 21.31 -13.58
CA ALA A 35 10.13 21.05 -12.36
C ALA A 35 11.34 20.12 -12.62
N ALA A 36 11.19 19.08 -13.42
CA ALA A 36 12.28 18.20 -13.83
C ALA A 36 13.39 18.95 -14.59
N ARG A 37 13.01 19.89 -15.47
CA ARG A 37 13.94 20.79 -16.16
C ARG A 37 14.69 21.70 -15.20
N THR A 38 14.00 22.23 -14.19
CA THR A 38 14.63 23.07 -13.15
C THR A 38 15.67 22.30 -12.34
N VAL A 39 15.36 21.06 -11.91
CA VAL A 39 16.33 20.20 -11.22
C VAL A 39 17.54 19.88 -12.10
N HIS A 40 17.31 19.64 -13.38
CA HIS A 40 18.43 19.41 -14.32
C HIS A 40 19.29 20.67 -14.50
N THR A 41 18.67 21.84 -14.58
CA THR A 41 19.40 23.11 -14.66
C THR A 41 20.27 23.32 -13.42
N ALA A 42 19.79 22.93 -12.23
CA ALA A 42 20.59 22.97 -11.01
C ALA A 42 21.86 22.10 -11.10
N LEU A 43 21.77 20.90 -11.68
CA LEU A 43 22.93 20.03 -11.95
C LEU A 43 23.93 20.66 -12.94
N VAL A 44 23.42 21.30 -13.99
CA VAL A 44 24.26 21.98 -14.98
C VAL A 44 24.99 23.15 -14.32
N LEU A 45 24.31 23.97 -13.53
CA LEU A 45 24.91 25.09 -12.81
C LEU A 45 25.99 24.65 -11.83
N ALA A 46 25.71 23.60 -11.02
CA ALA A 46 26.69 23.03 -10.11
C ALA A 46 27.93 22.50 -10.86
N GLY A 47 27.72 21.85 -12.00
CA GLY A 47 28.81 21.37 -12.85
C GLY A 47 29.65 22.51 -13.46
N GLN A 48 29.02 23.61 -13.88
CA GLN A 48 29.72 24.80 -14.40
C GLN A 48 30.57 25.49 -13.31
N GLN A 49 30.10 25.45 -12.05
CA GLN A 49 30.83 25.98 -10.91
C GLN A 49 31.90 25.00 -10.36
N GLY A 50 32.05 23.82 -10.98
CA GLY A 50 33.05 22.81 -10.60
C GLY A 50 32.74 22.07 -9.29
N CYS A 51 31.50 22.14 -8.81
CA CYS A 51 31.06 21.43 -7.61
C CYS A 51 30.96 19.93 -7.84
N SER A 52 31.11 19.13 -6.76
CA SER A 52 31.01 17.68 -6.82
C SER A 52 29.59 17.16 -6.85
N GLN A 53 28.66 17.91 -6.31
CA GLN A 53 27.26 17.62 -6.21
C GLN A 53 26.45 18.89 -6.36
N ALA A 54 25.22 18.78 -6.85
CA ALA A 54 24.27 19.89 -6.84
C ALA A 54 23.54 19.94 -5.48
N ASP A 55 23.49 21.13 -4.88
CA ASP A 55 22.82 21.42 -3.62
C ASP A 55 21.54 22.27 -3.81
N THR A 56 20.87 22.62 -2.71
CA THR A 56 19.65 23.44 -2.73
C THR A 56 19.92 24.87 -3.18
N GLY A 57 21.13 25.41 -3.02
CA GLY A 57 21.53 26.72 -3.54
C GLY A 57 21.53 26.74 -5.07
N HIS A 58 22.03 25.68 -5.71
CA HIS A 58 21.95 25.51 -7.17
C HIS A 58 20.51 25.37 -7.66
N LEU A 59 19.64 24.69 -6.87
CA LEU A 59 18.21 24.60 -7.17
C LEU A 59 17.53 25.98 -7.08
N LEU A 60 17.85 26.78 -6.07
CA LEU A 60 17.34 28.16 -5.95
C LEU A 60 17.76 29.02 -7.14
N LEU A 61 19.02 28.93 -7.57
CA LEU A 61 19.52 29.61 -8.77
C LEU A 61 18.77 29.16 -10.02
N ALA A 62 18.57 27.86 -10.18
CA ALA A 62 17.80 27.31 -11.30
C ALA A 62 16.36 27.84 -11.30
N LEU A 63 15.70 27.88 -10.14
CA LEU A 63 14.37 28.47 -9.99
C LEU A 63 14.32 29.96 -10.39
N VAL A 64 15.34 30.74 -10.05
CA VAL A 64 15.44 32.18 -10.44
C VAL A 64 15.69 32.33 -11.94
N GLN A 65 16.46 31.43 -12.57
CA GLN A 65 16.84 31.53 -13.99
C GLN A 65 15.80 30.94 -14.94
N THR A 66 15.15 29.84 -14.57
CA THR A 66 14.17 29.15 -15.43
C THR A 66 12.77 29.75 -15.35
N ALA A 67 12.63 30.79 -14.65
CA ALA A 67 11.44 31.46 -14.16
C ALA A 67 10.29 31.64 -15.18
N GLN A 68 9.41 30.64 -15.22
CA GLN A 68 8.01 30.75 -15.65
C GLN A 68 7.11 30.21 -14.56
N GLY A 69 5.99 30.88 -14.23
CA GLY A 69 5.03 30.44 -13.24
C GLY A 69 5.13 31.12 -11.87
N THR A 70 4.27 30.67 -10.96
CA THR A 70 4.02 31.26 -9.63
C THR A 70 5.26 31.30 -8.73
N ALA A 71 6.11 30.26 -8.79
CA ALA A 71 7.38 30.22 -8.02
C ALA A 71 8.33 31.37 -8.39
N ALA A 72 8.43 31.66 -9.68
CA ALA A 72 9.27 32.75 -10.16
C ALA A 72 8.73 34.11 -9.80
N ASP A 73 7.41 34.30 -9.93
CA ASP A 73 6.77 35.56 -9.55
C ASP A 73 6.87 35.80 -8.04
N PHE A 74 6.84 34.75 -7.25
CA PHE A 74 7.10 34.84 -5.82
C PHE A 74 8.52 35.30 -5.53
N LEU A 75 9.54 34.70 -6.15
CA LEU A 75 10.93 35.08 -5.96
C LEU A 75 11.19 36.50 -6.42
N ARG A 76 10.59 36.94 -7.55
CA ARG A 76 10.69 38.34 -8.03
C ARG A 76 10.04 39.32 -7.04
N ARG A 77 8.86 39.02 -6.49
CA ARG A 77 8.21 39.86 -5.47
C ARG A 77 9.07 40.01 -4.22
N LYS A 78 9.77 38.95 -3.82
CA LYS A 78 10.73 38.99 -2.71
C LYS A 78 12.11 39.57 -3.11
N ARG A 79 12.28 40.10 -4.34
CA ARG A 79 13.51 40.66 -4.89
C ARG A 79 14.70 39.70 -4.92
N VAL A 80 14.42 38.38 -4.98
CA VAL A 80 15.44 37.34 -5.17
C VAL A 80 15.78 37.27 -6.65
N THR A 81 16.95 37.78 -7.01
CA THR A 81 17.45 37.82 -8.38
C THR A 81 18.79 37.09 -8.47
N SER A 82 19.19 36.73 -9.70
CA SER A 82 20.50 36.11 -9.92
C SER A 82 21.66 37.02 -9.48
N THR A 83 21.48 38.34 -9.60
CA THR A 83 22.46 39.34 -9.12
C THR A 83 22.53 39.38 -7.59
N ALA A 84 21.40 39.29 -6.90
CA ALA A 84 21.39 39.25 -5.43
C ALA A 84 22.02 37.95 -4.87
N LEU A 85 21.98 36.86 -5.62
CA LEU A 85 22.61 35.59 -5.24
C LEU A 85 24.07 35.47 -5.71
N ALA A 86 24.59 36.42 -6.52
CA ALA A 86 25.92 36.35 -7.15
C ALA A 86 27.06 36.24 -6.13
N GLU A 87 26.98 36.95 -5.00
CA GLU A 87 28.00 36.88 -3.94
C GLU A 87 28.06 35.51 -3.27
N HIS A 88 26.89 34.89 -3.01
CA HIS A 88 26.79 33.58 -2.41
C HIS A 88 27.24 32.48 -3.37
N THR A 89 26.95 32.63 -4.67
CA THR A 89 27.35 31.66 -5.71
C THR A 89 28.85 31.71 -5.99
N ALA A 90 29.49 32.89 -5.94
CA ALA A 90 30.93 33.03 -6.13
C ALA A 90 31.73 32.31 -5.04
N ALA A 91 31.23 32.27 -3.81
CA ALA A 91 31.81 31.53 -2.70
C ALA A 91 31.71 30.01 -2.83
N HIS A 92 30.79 29.52 -3.64
CA HIS A 92 30.55 28.07 -3.90
C HIS A 92 31.34 27.53 -5.12
N ALA A 93 31.95 28.38 -5.94
CA ALA A 93 32.73 27.96 -7.09
C ALA A 93 34.09 27.36 -6.65
N LEU A 94 34.19 26.04 -6.65
CA LEU A 94 35.30 25.30 -6.01
C LEU A 94 36.29 24.66 -6.95
N GLY A 95 36.06 24.68 -8.30
CA GLY A 95 36.93 23.90 -9.18
C GLY A 95 36.75 24.13 -10.69
N ARG A 96 37.36 23.25 -11.48
CA ARG A 96 37.19 23.25 -12.93
C ARG A 96 35.80 22.72 -13.33
N PRO A 97 35.15 23.31 -14.34
CA PRO A 97 33.87 22.85 -14.84
C PRO A 97 33.86 21.35 -15.14
N ARG A 98 32.83 20.64 -14.71
CA ARG A 98 32.65 19.23 -14.94
C ARG A 98 31.20 18.88 -15.21
N ARG A 99 30.95 17.71 -15.80
CA ARG A 99 29.59 17.22 -16.07
C ARG A 99 29.09 16.43 -14.88
N LEU A 100 27.96 16.83 -14.30
CA LEU A 100 27.26 16.11 -13.26
C LEU A 100 26.12 15.25 -13.84
N HIS A 101 25.80 14.16 -13.17
CA HIS A 101 24.75 13.23 -13.53
C HIS A 101 23.61 13.28 -12.49
N SER A 102 22.46 12.70 -12.79
CA SER A 102 21.29 12.69 -11.90
C SER A 102 21.51 12.04 -10.52
N ARG A 103 22.58 11.32 -10.32
CA ARG A 103 23.00 10.72 -9.03
C ARG A 103 23.89 11.66 -8.20
N ASP A 104 24.41 12.72 -8.80
CA ASP A 104 25.34 13.64 -8.17
C ASP A 104 24.58 14.79 -7.46
N LEU A 105 23.56 14.40 -6.67
CA LEU A 105 22.73 15.30 -5.86
C LEU A 105 23.25 15.30 -4.42
N ALA A 106 23.34 16.49 -3.82
CA ALA A 106 23.64 16.61 -2.40
C ALA A 106 22.46 16.08 -1.56
N PRO A 107 22.70 15.52 -0.35
CA PRO A 107 21.63 14.98 0.50
C PRO A 107 20.50 15.96 0.79
N GLU A 108 20.82 17.26 0.96
CA GLU A 108 19.83 18.30 1.19
C GLU A 108 18.94 18.56 -0.04
N LEU A 109 19.49 18.45 -1.26
CA LEU A 109 18.70 18.57 -2.49
C LEU A 109 17.80 17.36 -2.70
N SER A 110 18.31 16.15 -2.47
CA SER A 110 17.51 14.91 -2.53
C SER A 110 16.32 14.98 -1.56
N LYS A 111 16.56 15.44 -0.33
CA LYS A 111 15.53 15.66 0.68
C LYS A 111 14.49 16.69 0.24
N ALA A 112 14.91 17.83 -0.31
CA ALA A 112 14.00 18.86 -0.83
C ALA A 112 13.13 18.33 -1.98
N MET A 113 13.69 17.48 -2.85
CA MET A 113 12.93 16.82 -3.91
C MET A 113 11.88 15.84 -3.37
N GLU A 114 12.22 15.03 -2.37
CA GLU A 114 11.27 14.14 -1.69
C GLU A 114 10.12 14.93 -1.05
N PHE A 115 10.43 16.00 -0.33
CA PHE A 115 9.41 16.88 0.27
C PHE A 115 8.52 17.55 -0.77
N ALA A 116 9.08 17.95 -1.92
CA ALA A 116 8.29 18.53 -3.01
C ALA A 116 7.28 17.53 -3.59
N VAL A 117 7.66 16.26 -3.76
CA VAL A 117 6.75 15.22 -4.24
C VAL A 117 5.68 14.90 -3.18
N LEU A 118 6.05 14.80 -1.91
CA LEU A 118 5.09 14.63 -0.81
C LEU A 118 4.10 15.80 -0.71
N GLY A 119 4.60 17.04 -0.87
CA GLY A 119 3.76 18.25 -0.88
C GLY A 119 2.78 18.26 -2.05
N ALA A 120 3.19 17.81 -3.24
CA ALA A 120 2.32 17.68 -4.39
C ALA A 120 1.22 16.64 -4.15
N HIS A 121 1.56 15.48 -3.58
CA HIS A 121 0.56 14.47 -3.21
C HIS A 121 -0.44 14.99 -2.17
N ALA A 122 0.03 15.72 -1.15
CA ALA A 122 -0.83 16.33 -0.14
C ALA A 122 -1.79 17.38 -0.74
N ALA A 123 -1.35 18.09 -1.80
CA ALA A 123 -2.16 19.03 -2.55
C ALA A 123 -3.05 18.38 -3.63
N SER A 124 -3.13 17.05 -3.68
CA SER A 124 -3.84 16.28 -4.73
C SER A 124 -3.38 16.65 -6.16
N ALA A 125 -2.14 17.16 -6.31
CA ALA A 125 -1.56 17.43 -7.60
C ALA A 125 -0.97 16.14 -8.21
N ALA A 126 -1.20 15.95 -9.51
CA ALA A 126 -0.72 14.75 -10.20
C ALA A 126 0.83 14.63 -10.22
N ARG A 127 1.54 15.76 -10.13
CA ARG A 127 3.01 15.82 -10.14
C ARG A 127 3.51 17.07 -9.40
N ALA A 128 4.74 16.98 -8.88
CA ALA A 128 5.40 18.12 -8.24
C ALA A 128 5.82 19.18 -9.26
N GLU A 129 5.44 20.42 -9.01
CA GLU A 129 5.77 21.61 -9.79
C GLU A 129 6.89 22.43 -9.10
N ASN A 130 7.34 23.53 -9.74
CA ASN A 130 8.36 24.40 -9.20
C ASN A 130 7.98 25.05 -7.86
N GLU A 131 6.70 25.28 -7.63
CA GLU A 131 6.15 25.78 -6.37
C GLU A 131 6.41 24.82 -5.21
N HIS A 132 6.24 23.53 -5.45
CA HIS A 132 6.49 22.50 -4.45
C HIS A 132 7.98 22.40 -4.10
N LEU A 133 8.87 22.55 -5.10
CA LEU A 133 10.32 22.63 -4.88
C LEU A 133 10.69 23.86 -4.05
N LEU A 134 10.09 25.02 -4.35
CA LEU A 134 10.32 26.24 -3.59
C LEU A 134 9.81 26.14 -2.16
N CYS A 135 8.61 25.57 -1.95
CA CYS A 135 8.08 25.34 -0.61
C CYS A 135 9.00 24.43 0.20
N ALA A 136 9.49 23.33 -0.39
CA ALA A 136 10.41 22.40 0.28
C ALA A 136 11.72 23.10 0.72
N ILE A 137 12.25 24.00 -0.08
CA ILE A 137 13.40 24.84 0.29
C ILE A 137 13.06 25.76 1.48
N LEU A 138 11.93 26.46 1.43
CA LEU A 138 11.55 27.42 2.47
C LEU A 138 11.23 26.78 3.82
N GLU A 139 10.84 25.50 3.82
CA GLU A 139 10.52 24.74 5.05
C GLU A 139 11.75 24.17 5.76
N ASP A 140 12.82 23.88 5.03
CA ASP A 140 14.08 23.40 5.63
C ASP A 140 15.03 24.56 5.91
N SER A 141 14.95 25.15 7.10
CA SER A 141 15.81 26.26 7.51
C SER A 141 17.31 25.91 7.57
N SER A 142 17.67 24.62 7.52
CA SER A 142 19.05 24.15 7.59
C SER A 142 19.75 24.07 6.24
N CYS A 143 19.01 24.10 5.13
CA CYS A 143 19.56 23.92 3.79
C CYS A 143 20.29 25.18 3.27
N THR A 144 21.15 25.00 2.29
CA THR A 144 21.99 26.08 1.71
C THR A 144 21.16 27.22 1.14
N ALA A 145 20.10 26.91 0.39
CA ALA A 145 19.19 27.89 -0.20
C ALA A 145 18.49 28.74 0.87
N SER A 146 18.02 28.14 1.95
CA SER A 146 17.35 28.86 3.04
C SER A 146 18.30 29.82 3.77
N ARG A 147 19.55 29.41 3.96
CA ARG A 147 20.57 30.30 4.52
C ARG A 147 20.82 31.52 3.62
N TRP A 148 20.84 31.35 2.28
CA TRP A 148 20.98 32.47 1.34
C TRP A 148 19.75 33.37 1.37
N LEU A 149 18.55 32.82 1.41
CA LEU A 149 17.32 33.61 1.51
C LEU A 149 17.24 34.40 2.83
N ALA A 150 17.66 33.79 3.94
CA ALA A 150 17.75 34.47 5.24
C ALA A 150 18.78 35.61 5.23
N ALA A 151 19.95 35.42 4.57
CA ALA A 151 20.95 36.45 4.40
C ALA A 151 20.45 37.65 3.57
N LEU A 152 19.49 37.41 2.65
CA LEU A 152 18.81 38.48 1.90
C LEU A 152 17.66 39.14 2.69
N GLY A 153 17.49 38.81 3.98
CA GLY A 153 16.49 39.40 4.86
C GLY A 153 15.07 38.83 4.70
N ILE A 154 14.93 37.62 4.12
CA ILE A 154 13.64 36.97 3.96
C ILE A 154 13.30 36.18 5.21
N GLU A 155 12.15 36.46 5.83
CA GLU A 155 11.60 35.66 6.93
C GLU A 155 11.05 34.33 6.41
N LEU A 156 11.83 33.24 6.58
CA LEU A 156 11.50 31.91 6.04
C LEU A 156 10.12 31.38 6.45
N PRO A 157 9.68 31.50 7.72
CA PRO A 157 8.37 31.00 8.12
C PRO A 157 7.20 31.72 7.45
N GLN A 158 7.34 33.03 7.21
CA GLN A 158 6.33 33.82 6.52
C GLN A 158 6.36 33.51 5.02
N ALA A 159 7.54 33.46 4.41
CA ALA A 159 7.73 33.14 3.01
C ALA A 159 7.19 31.73 2.67
N ALA A 160 7.38 30.74 3.55
CA ALA A 160 6.85 29.40 3.39
C ALA A 160 5.31 29.37 3.41
N ARG A 161 4.66 30.14 4.30
CA ARG A 161 3.20 30.26 4.34
C ARG A 161 2.66 30.90 3.05
N GLU A 162 3.24 32.00 2.62
CA GLU A 162 2.85 32.68 1.38
C GLU A 162 3.05 31.78 0.15
N CYS A 163 4.14 31.00 0.10
CA CYS A 163 4.41 30.07 -0.99
C CYS A 163 3.36 28.94 -1.04
N ARG A 164 2.96 28.38 0.11
CA ARG A 164 1.92 27.36 0.21
C ARG A 164 0.56 27.84 -0.29
N GLN A 165 0.18 29.07 0.02
CA GLN A 165 -1.05 29.68 -0.49
C GLN A 165 -1.06 29.80 -2.02
N LEU A 166 0.11 30.07 -2.62
CA LEU A 166 0.25 30.19 -4.06
C LEU A 166 0.27 28.85 -4.80
N SER A 167 0.72 27.78 -4.14
CA SER A 167 0.82 26.45 -4.73
C SER A 167 -0.49 25.66 -4.75
N GLY A 168 -1.61 26.28 -4.29
CA GLY A 168 -2.88 25.55 -4.15
C GLY A 168 -2.80 24.41 -3.12
N GLN A 169 -1.69 24.32 -2.40
CA GLN A 169 -1.68 23.53 -1.19
C GLN A 169 -2.68 24.20 -0.27
N LEU A 170 -3.86 23.60 -0.17
CA LEU A 170 -4.74 23.83 0.97
C LEU A 170 -3.82 23.98 2.17
N VAL A 171 -3.96 25.08 2.89
CA VAL A 171 -3.43 25.17 4.23
C VAL A 171 -3.98 23.89 4.87
N LEU A 172 -3.16 22.84 4.91
CA LEU A 172 -3.36 21.84 5.93
C LEU A 172 -3.47 22.73 7.17
N PRO A 173 -4.64 22.77 7.85
CA PRO A 173 -4.83 23.65 9.00
C PRO A 173 -3.59 23.37 9.80
N ALA A 174 -2.76 24.44 9.98
CA ALA A 174 -1.43 24.33 10.59
C ALA A 174 -1.65 23.36 11.69
N GLN A 175 -1.13 22.11 11.51
CA GLN A 175 -1.51 20.99 12.38
C GLN A 175 -1.70 21.62 13.72
N PRO A 176 -2.91 21.67 14.32
CA PRO A 176 -3.19 22.60 15.40
C PRO A 176 -1.95 22.47 16.23
N ARG A 177 -1.15 23.56 16.39
CA ARG A 177 0.04 23.51 17.22
C ARG A 177 -0.51 22.81 18.40
N MET A 178 -0.37 21.49 18.39
CA MET A 178 -0.68 20.68 19.54
C MET A 178 0.11 21.43 20.57
N ALA A 179 -0.61 22.17 21.36
CA ALA A 179 -0.11 23.01 22.41
C ALA A 179 0.98 22.18 23.01
N ALA A 180 2.21 22.70 23.11
CA ALA A 180 3.42 22.02 23.53
C ALA A 180 3.11 21.22 24.80
N SER A 181 2.42 20.16 24.63
CA SER A 181 1.87 19.26 25.59
C SER A 181 1.85 17.90 24.98
N ARG A 182 2.83 17.13 25.41
CA ARG A 182 3.10 15.74 25.10
C ARG A 182 3.94 15.56 23.84
N THR A 183 5.25 15.40 24.07
CA THR A 183 6.09 14.49 23.28
C THR A 183 5.18 13.35 22.82
N GLY A 184 4.85 13.29 21.51
CA GLY A 184 4.00 12.24 20.97
C GLY A 184 4.57 10.91 21.43
N ARG A 185 3.74 10.09 22.08
CA ARG A 185 4.19 8.80 22.61
C ARG A 185 4.78 8.00 21.46
N PRO A 186 5.89 7.29 21.63
CA PRO A 186 6.42 6.37 20.62
C PRO A 186 5.34 5.44 20.03
N SER A 187 4.39 4.99 20.85
CA SER A 187 3.23 4.20 20.43
C SER A 187 2.35 4.88 19.39
N ASP A 188 2.15 6.20 19.50
CA ASP A 188 1.32 6.95 18.54
C ASP A 188 2.03 7.20 17.22
N LYS A 189 3.37 7.18 17.24
CA LYS A 189 4.21 7.42 16.07
C LYS A 189 4.49 6.16 15.25
N TYR A 190 4.70 5.04 15.92
CA TYR A 190 5.19 3.80 15.32
C TYR A 190 4.18 2.65 15.42
N GLY A 191 2.98 2.90 15.94
CA GLY A 191 1.96 1.89 16.12
C GLY A 191 0.59 2.33 15.66
N ARG A 192 -0.20 1.37 15.17
CA ARG A 192 -1.61 1.51 14.82
C ARG A 192 -2.44 0.92 15.95
N ASP A 193 -3.24 1.72 16.64
CA ASP A 193 -4.12 1.26 17.72
C ASP A 193 -5.35 0.57 17.14
N LEU A 194 -5.33 -0.77 17.14
CA LEU A 194 -6.42 -1.59 16.61
C LEU A 194 -7.67 -1.50 17.47
N THR A 195 -7.54 -1.32 18.79
CA THR A 195 -8.70 -1.22 19.70
C THR A 195 -9.47 0.07 19.45
N ARG A 196 -8.78 1.18 19.21
CA ARG A 196 -9.41 2.44 18.82
C ARG A 196 -10.13 2.31 17.48
N LEU A 197 -9.48 1.70 16.49
CA LEU A 197 -10.10 1.47 15.17
C LEU A 197 -11.32 0.54 15.26
N ALA A 198 -11.29 -0.45 16.16
CA ALA A 198 -12.45 -1.29 16.44
C ALA A 198 -13.62 -0.48 17.03
N GLN A 199 -13.34 0.42 17.97
CA GLN A 199 -14.36 1.32 18.56
C GLN A 199 -14.95 2.27 17.53
N GLU A 200 -14.14 2.73 16.56
CA GLU A 200 -14.55 3.57 15.44
C GLU A 200 -15.29 2.79 14.33
N GLY A 201 -15.42 1.45 14.44
CA GLY A 201 -16.04 0.59 13.43
C GLY A 201 -15.26 0.48 12.11
N ARG A 202 -13.98 0.79 12.13
CA ARG A 202 -13.10 0.87 10.93
C ARG A 202 -12.39 -0.44 10.60
N LEU A 203 -12.47 -1.45 11.46
CA LEU A 203 -11.89 -2.77 11.21
C LEU A 203 -12.88 -3.68 10.48
N ASP A 204 -12.35 -4.55 9.63
CA ASP A 204 -13.13 -5.56 8.94
C ASP A 204 -13.65 -6.65 9.88
N PRO A 205 -14.84 -7.21 9.64
CA PRO A 205 -15.36 -8.30 10.46
C PRO A 205 -14.51 -9.56 10.24
N VAL A 206 -14.10 -10.17 11.34
CA VAL A 206 -13.34 -11.43 11.29
C VAL A 206 -14.27 -12.59 11.61
N LEU A 207 -14.39 -13.51 10.66
CA LEU A 207 -15.30 -14.64 10.70
C LEU A 207 -14.55 -15.97 10.62
N CYS A 208 -15.15 -17.04 11.13
CA CYS A 208 -14.64 -18.42 11.05
C CYS A 208 -13.23 -18.61 11.67
N ARG A 209 -12.89 -17.84 12.71
CA ARG A 209 -11.60 -17.91 13.42
C ARG A 209 -11.73 -17.97 14.94
N ASP A 210 -12.87 -18.42 15.44
CA ASP A 210 -13.17 -18.41 16.88
C ASP A 210 -12.22 -19.33 17.66
N ALA A 211 -11.90 -20.51 17.14
CA ALA A 211 -11.03 -21.47 17.81
C ALA A 211 -9.60 -20.95 17.99
N GLU A 212 -9.02 -20.33 16.93
CA GLU A 212 -7.69 -19.73 16.98
C GLU A 212 -7.67 -18.49 17.90
N LEU A 213 -8.74 -17.69 17.86
CA LEU A 213 -8.89 -16.52 18.71
C LEU A 213 -9.03 -16.92 20.18
N ASP A 214 -9.84 -17.92 20.52
CA ASP A 214 -9.99 -18.41 21.88
C ASP A 214 -8.66 -19.00 22.38
N ARG A 215 -7.92 -19.73 21.54
CA ARG A 215 -6.60 -20.23 21.87
C ARG A 215 -5.59 -19.11 22.12
N MET A 216 -5.63 -18.05 21.34
CA MET A 216 -4.80 -16.86 21.54
C MET A 216 -5.13 -16.17 22.88
N ILE A 217 -6.43 -16.00 23.19
CA ILE A 217 -6.90 -15.45 24.47
C ILE A 217 -6.45 -16.32 25.64
N GLU A 218 -6.58 -17.64 25.54
CA GLU A 218 -6.10 -18.59 26.56
C GLU A 218 -4.61 -18.39 26.84
N ILE A 219 -3.78 -18.27 25.79
CA ILE A 219 -2.34 -18.07 25.95
C ILE A 219 -2.06 -16.73 26.63
N LEU A 220 -2.71 -15.63 26.23
CA LEU A 220 -2.54 -14.32 26.84
C LEU A 220 -2.90 -14.29 28.33
N CYS A 221 -3.79 -15.16 28.79
CA CYS A 221 -4.19 -15.27 30.19
C CYS A 221 -3.27 -16.16 31.03
N ARG A 222 -2.27 -16.84 30.45
CA ARG A 222 -1.32 -17.69 31.18
C ARG A 222 -0.37 -16.87 32.05
N ARG A 223 0.07 -17.48 33.15
CA ARG A 223 1.11 -16.89 34.01
C ARG A 223 2.50 -16.91 33.36
N GLN A 224 2.78 -17.94 32.56
CA GLN A 224 4.02 -18.14 31.82
C GLN A 224 3.71 -18.50 30.37
N LYS A 225 4.61 -18.22 29.44
CA LYS A 225 4.40 -18.39 28.00
C LYS A 225 3.12 -17.69 27.53
N ASN A 226 2.93 -16.47 28.01
CA ASN A 226 1.74 -15.65 27.78
C ASN A 226 1.81 -14.78 26.52
N ASN A 227 2.75 -15.08 25.63
CA ASN A 227 2.88 -14.41 24.34
C ASN A 227 2.50 -15.37 23.23
N PRO A 228 1.35 -15.24 22.57
CA PRO A 228 0.98 -16.07 21.43
C PRO A 228 1.85 -15.76 20.21
N CYS A 229 2.24 -16.81 19.48
CA CYS A 229 2.85 -16.72 18.18
C CYS A 229 1.95 -17.39 17.15
N LEU A 230 1.39 -16.58 16.25
CA LEU A 230 0.51 -17.00 15.16
C LEU A 230 1.36 -17.59 14.04
N LEU A 231 1.20 -18.88 13.76
CA LEU A 231 1.97 -19.60 12.77
C LEU A 231 1.07 -20.04 11.62
N GLY A 232 1.33 -19.53 10.44
CA GLY A 232 0.56 -19.86 9.24
C GLY A 232 1.21 -19.30 7.99
N GLU A 233 0.81 -19.81 6.84
CA GLU A 233 1.30 -19.35 5.56
C GLU A 233 0.87 -17.89 5.28
N PRO A 234 1.52 -17.17 4.35
CA PRO A 234 1.08 -15.84 3.96
C PRO A 234 -0.36 -15.87 3.42
N GLY A 235 -1.17 -14.87 3.78
CA GLY A 235 -2.54 -14.75 3.27
C GLY A 235 -3.60 -15.57 4.00
N VAL A 236 -3.26 -16.36 5.05
CA VAL A 236 -4.27 -17.14 5.82
C VAL A 236 -5.05 -16.30 6.85
N GLY A 237 -4.72 -15.01 7.03
CA GLY A 237 -5.44 -14.12 7.94
C GLY A 237 -4.86 -14.01 9.35
N LYS A 238 -3.53 -14.12 9.52
CA LYS A 238 -2.87 -13.96 10.83
C LYS A 238 -3.10 -12.58 11.45
N SER A 239 -2.97 -11.52 10.67
CA SER A 239 -3.15 -10.14 11.13
C SER A 239 -4.61 -9.87 11.51
N ALA A 240 -5.57 -10.49 10.81
CA ALA A 240 -6.99 -10.41 11.11
C ALA A 240 -7.33 -10.95 12.53
N LEU A 241 -6.59 -11.95 13.04
CA LEU A 241 -6.78 -12.45 14.41
C LEU A 241 -6.43 -11.38 15.48
N ALA A 242 -5.44 -10.54 15.24
CA ALA A 242 -5.14 -9.42 16.13
C ALA A 242 -6.23 -8.35 16.08
N GLU A 243 -6.83 -8.12 14.92
CA GLU A 243 -7.99 -7.25 14.73
C GLU A 243 -9.24 -7.81 15.43
N ALA A 244 -9.48 -9.13 15.32
CA ALA A 244 -10.56 -9.82 16.02
C ALA A 244 -10.43 -9.69 17.55
N LEU A 245 -9.21 -9.81 18.08
CA LEU A 245 -8.97 -9.60 19.51
C LEU A 245 -9.31 -8.17 19.90
N ALA A 246 -8.89 -7.20 19.11
CA ALA A 246 -9.19 -5.78 19.36
C ALA A 246 -10.71 -5.50 19.33
N GLN A 247 -11.45 -6.12 18.40
CA GLN A 247 -12.91 -6.04 18.33
C GLN A 247 -13.59 -6.65 19.56
N ARG A 248 -13.17 -7.84 20.02
CA ARG A 248 -13.70 -8.46 21.25
C ARG A 248 -13.40 -7.63 22.50
N ILE A 249 -12.20 -7.00 22.57
CA ILE A 249 -11.85 -6.09 23.67
C ILE A 249 -12.76 -4.85 23.64
N ALA A 250 -12.91 -4.23 22.48
CA ALA A 250 -13.75 -3.02 22.29
C ALA A 250 -15.23 -3.30 22.61
N ALA A 251 -15.74 -4.46 22.22
CA ALA A 251 -17.11 -4.90 22.53
C ALA A 251 -17.30 -5.34 24.01
N GLY A 252 -16.22 -5.44 24.78
CA GLY A 252 -16.30 -5.96 26.17
C GLY A 252 -16.55 -7.48 26.27
N GLN A 253 -16.55 -8.19 25.16
CA GLN A 253 -16.81 -9.63 25.07
C GLN A 253 -15.54 -10.46 25.29
N ILE A 254 -14.84 -10.17 26.39
CA ILE A 254 -13.54 -10.79 26.68
C ILE A 254 -13.40 -11.09 28.19
N THR A 255 -12.46 -11.97 28.52
CA THR A 255 -12.15 -12.33 29.92
C THR A 255 -11.74 -11.10 30.74
N PRO A 256 -12.06 -11.09 32.07
CA PRO A 256 -11.71 -9.96 32.94
C PRO A 256 -10.23 -9.56 32.91
N ALA A 257 -9.33 -10.52 32.69
CA ALA A 257 -7.88 -10.29 32.62
C ALA A 257 -7.44 -9.41 31.43
N LEU A 258 -8.22 -9.41 30.34
CA LEU A 258 -7.94 -8.65 29.13
C LEU A 258 -8.87 -7.44 28.93
N ARG A 259 -9.84 -7.24 29.84
CA ARG A 259 -10.77 -6.12 29.77
C ARG A 259 -10.02 -4.80 29.98
N GLY A 260 -10.28 -3.82 29.13
CA GLY A 260 -9.62 -2.52 29.16
C GLY A 260 -8.19 -2.51 28.63
N LYS A 261 -7.69 -3.62 28.11
CA LYS A 261 -6.44 -3.63 27.35
C LYS A 261 -6.64 -3.07 25.96
N ARG A 262 -5.55 -2.57 25.37
CA ARG A 262 -5.51 -2.13 23.97
C ARG A 262 -4.54 -2.99 23.18
N VAL A 263 -4.80 -3.19 21.90
CA VAL A 263 -3.92 -3.88 20.95
C VAL A 263 -3.28 -2.84 20.05
N LEU A 264 -1.95 -2.79 20.09
CA LEU A 264 -1.14 -1.89 19.27
C LEU A 264 -0.37 -2.69 18.22
N ALA A 265 -0.71 -2.52 16.94
CA ALA A 265 0.05 -3.13 15.85
C ALA A 265 1.29 -2.28 15.53
N LEU A 266 2.47 -2.87 15.60
CA LEU A 266 3.73 -2.21 15.29
C LEU A 266 3.90 -2.04 13.79
N ASP A 267 4.17 -0.82 13.36
CA ASP A 267 4.58 -0.51 11.99
C ASP A 267 6.11 -0.54 11.88
N MET A 268 6.61 -1.69 11.42
CA MET A 268 8.05 -1.89 11.21
C MET A 268 8.63 -0.97 10.16
N ALA A 269 7.86 -0.62 9.11
CA ALA A 269 8.33 0.29 8.06
C ALA A 269 8.57 1.69 8.63
N SER A 270 7.63 2.21 9.42
CA SER A 270 7.78 3.50 10.11
C SER A 270 8.92 3.50 11.14
N MET A 271 9.18 2.36 11.78
CA MET A 271 10.30 2.23 12.74
C MET A 271 11.68 2.35 12.07
N VAL A 272 11.82 1.79 10.87
CA VAL A 272 13.07 1.78 10.08
C VAL A 272 13.20 3.06 9.25
N ALA A 273 12.11 3.69 8.84
CA ALA A 273 12.14 4.89 8.00
C ALA A 273 12.97 6.01 8.63
N GLY A 274 13.93 6.55 7.85
CA GLY A 274 14.80 7.65 8.28
C GLY A 274 15.87 7.28 9.30
N THR A 275 16.08 6.00 9.62
CA THR A 275 17.24 5.57 10.41
C THR A 275 18.47 5.47 9.49
N LYS A 276 19.53 6.20 9.81
CA LYS A 276 20.81 6.13 9.07
C LYS A 276 21.74 5.08 9.66
N TYR A 277 21.59 4.79 10.93
CA TYR A 277 22.43 3.87 11.69
C TYR A 277 21.58 2.86 12.45
N ARG A 278 22.13 1.67 12.63
CA ARG A 278 21.54 0.58 13.42
C ARG A 278 21.08 1.05 14.82
N GLY A 279 21.87 1.89 15.47
CA GLY A 279 21.57 2.42 16.80
C GLY A 279 20.29 3.25 16.88
N ASP A 280 19.94 3.96 15.81
CA ASP A 280 18.72 4.79 15.79
C ASP A 280 17.46 3.92 15.89
N PHE A 281 17.43 2.77 15.19
CA PHE A 281 16.33 1.81 15.29
C PHE A 281 16.26 1.18 16.69
N GLU A 282 17.40 0.71 17.19
CA GLU A 282 17.48 0.09 18.52
C GLU A 282 16.99 1.06 19.61
N GLU A 283 17.36 2.32 19.53
CA GLU A 283 16.91 3.37 20.46
C GLU A 283 15.40 3.61 20.36
N ARG A 284 14.85 3.73 19.14
CA ARG A 284 13.41 3.91 18.94
C ARG A 284 12.61 2.73 19.46
N PHE A 285 13.06 1.51 19.16
CA PHE A 285 12.42 0.28 19.62
C PHE A 285 12.48 0.15 21.14
N LYS A 286 13.63 0.45 21.75
CA LYS A 286 13.79 0.48 23.20
C LYS A 286 12.86 1.49 23.87
N ASN A 287 12.77 2.71 23.32
CA ASN A 287 11.89 3.75 23.86
C ASN A 287 10.41 3.34 23.79
N LEU A 288 9.98 2.68 22.68
CA LEU A 288 8.65 2.11 22.58
C LEU A 288 8.40 1.03 23.64
N LEU A 289 9.32 0.08 23.79
CA LEU A 289 9.18 -0.99 24.79
C LEU A 289 9.17 -0.44 26.23
N GLU A 290 9.94 0.59 26.53
CA GLU A 290 9.91 1.27 27.84
C GLU A 290 8.56 1.97 28.10
N GLU A 291 7.97 2.57 27.08
CA GLU A 291 6.60 3.12 27.18
C GLU A 291 5.59 2.01 27.48
N LEU A 292 5.62 0.90 26.73
CA LEU A 292 4.74 -0.24 26.92
C LEU A 292 4.92 -0.91 28.29
N TYR A 293 6.15 -0.92 28.81
CA TYR A 293 6.44 -1.38 30.18
C TYR A 293 5.75 -0.53 31.24
N ARG A 294 5.72 0.78 31.04
CA ARG A 294 5.00 1.72 31.95
C ARG A 294 3.49 1.60 31.80
N ASP A 295 3.03 1.39 30.57
CA ASP A 295 1.63 1.16 30.23
C ASP A 295 1.34 -0.34 30.08
N ARG A 296 1.10 -1.02 31.21
CA ARG A 296 0.80 -2.46 31.25
C ARG A 296 -0.55 -2.84 30.61
N SER A 297 -1.32 -1.87 30.14
CA SER A 297 -2.61 -2.11 29.49
C SER A 297 -2.47 -2.43 28.00
N THR A 298 -1.26 -2.29 27.41
CA THR A 298 -1.06 -2.48 25.96
C THR A 298 -0.52 -3.87 25.66
N ILE A 299 -1.12 -4.52 24.66
CA ILE A 299 -0.66 -5.76 24.02
C ILE A 299 -0.04 -5.34 22.68
N LEU A 300 1.24 -5.64 22.46
CA LEU A 300 1.93 -5.34 21.22
C LEU A 300 1.73 -6.45 20.21
N PHE A 301 1.22 -6.13 19.02
CA PHE A 301 1.19 -7.04 17.89
C PHE A 301 2.33 -6.73 16.92
N ILE A 302 3.12 -7.74 16.57
CA ILE A 302 4.22 -7.64 15.62
C ILE A 302 3.98 -8.64 14.50
N ASP A 303 3.69 -8.13 13.31
CA ASP A 303 3.70 -8.96 12.12
C ASP A 303 5.13 -9.25 11.69
N GLU A 304 5.36 -10.39 11.05
CA GLU A 304 6.68 -10.85 10.63
C GLU A 304 7.74 -10.79 11.76
N ILE A 305 7.37 -11.25 12.96
CA ILE A 305 8.25 -11.19 14.17
C ILE A 305 9.64 -11.81 13.94
N HIS A 306 9.80 -12.66 12.93
CA HIS A 306 11.08 -13.25 12.55
C HIS A 306 12.10 -12.19 12.10
N ILE A 307 11.68 -11.03 11.58
CA ILE A 307 12.55 -9.91 11.22
C ILE A 307 13.29 -9.42 12.47
N ILE A 308 12.58 -9.33 13.60
CA ILE A 308 13.16 -8.88 14.88
C ILE A 308 14.00 -9.99 15.53
N ALA A 309 13.56 -11.25 15.42
CA ALA A 309 14.15 -12.39 16.09
C ALA A 309 15.37 -12.99 15.36
N GLY A 310 15.46 -12.80 14.05
CA GLY A 310 16.45 -13.48 13.19
C GLY A 310 17.60 -12.62 12.66
N ALA A 311 17.58 -11.34 12.94
CA ALA A 311 18.48 -10.36 12.33
C ALA A 311 19.96 -10.42 12.79
N GLY A 312 20.31 -11.30 13.73
CA GLY A 312 21.67 -11.40 14.28
C GLY A 312 22.69 -12.17 13.44
N ALA A 313 22.31 -12.76 12.29
CA ALA A 313 23.20 -13.69 11.57
C ALA A 313 23.89 -13.09 10.33
N ALA A 314 23.52 -11.91 9.86
CA ALA A 314 24.17 -11.23 8.74
C ALA A 314 24.84 -9.92 9.22
N GLU A 315 26.05 -9.64 8.74
CA GLU A 315 26.73 -8.35 8.98
C GLU A 315 25.81 -7.21 8.49
N GLY A 316 25.32 -6.38 9.45
CA GLY A 316 24.39 -5.27 9.18
C GLY A 316 22.93 -5.53 9.56
N ALA A 317 22.56 -6.72 10.01
CA ALA A 317 21.19 -7.03 10.43
C ALA A 317 20.85 -6.45 11.82
N ILE A 318 19.57 -6.06 12.00
CA ILE A 318 19.06 -5.40 13.21
C ILE A 318 18.92 -6.43 14.34
N ASP A 319 19.63 -6.28 15.47
CA ASP A 319 19.51 -7.17 16.62
C ASP A 319 18.54 -6.62 17.69
N ALA A 320 17.26 -6.51 17.32
CA ALA A 320 16.23 -6.12 18.27
C ALA A 320 15.87 -7.26 19.26
N ALA A 321 16.28 -8.49 18.96
CA ALA A 321 16.07 -9.63 19.85
C ALA A 321 16.76 -9.47 21.20
N SER A 322 17.94 -8.86 21.21
CA SER A 322 18.69 -8.60 22.46
C SER A 322 17.95 -7.66 23.41
N ILE A 323 17.17 -6.73 22.88
CA ILE A 323 16.35 -5.79 23.66
C ILE A 323 15.05 -6.47 24.14
N LEU A 324 14.42 -7.26 23.26
CA LEU A 324 13.13 -7.91 23.53
C LEU A 324 13.24 -9.06 24.55
N LYS A 325 14.29 -9.89 24.46
CA LYS A 325 14.50 -11.08 25.31
C LYS A 325 14.41 -10.81 26.82
N PRO A 326 15.11 -9.79 27.38
CA PRO A 326 15.04 -9.51 28.81
C PRO A 326 13.64 -9.12 29.28
N MET A 327 12.92 -8.34 28.50
CA MET A 327 11.56 -7.86 28.84
C MET A 327 10.52 -8.97 28.79
N LEU A 328 10.58 -9.86 27.78
CA LEU A 328 9.76 -11.07 27.71
C LEU A 328 10.12 -12.06 28.82
N ALA A 329 11.39 -12.16 29.19
CA ALA A 329 11.84 -13.05 30.26
C ALA A 329 11.27 -12.67 31.62
N ARG A 330 11.14 -11.37 31.89
CA ARG A 330 10.58 -10.84 33.14
C ARG A 330 9.05 -10.72 33.11
N GLY A 331 8.43 -10.96 31.95
CA GLY A 331 6.97 -10.79 31.77
C GLY A 331 6.51 -9.33 31.87
N GLU A 332 7.39 -8.42 31.50
CA GLU A 332 7.16 -6.97 31.59
C GLU A 332 6.22 -6.45 30.50
N ILE A 333 6.18 -7.14 29.37
CA ILE A 333 5.32 -6.80 28.23
C ILE A 333 4.55 -8.04 27.76
N GLN A 334 3.37 -7.82 27.17
CA GLN A 334 2.62 -8.84 26.45
C GLN A 334 2.73 -8.59 24.94
N LEU A 335 3.03 -9.65 24.20
CA LEU A 335 3.31 -9.58 22.78
C LEU A 335 2.58 -10.70 22.02
N ILE A 336 2.01 -10.35 20.88
CA ILE A 336 1.49 -11.28 19.88
C ILE A 336 2.43 -11.20 18.67
N GLY A 337 3.07 -12.29 18.31
CA GLY A 337 3.87 -12.38 17.10
C GLY A 337 3.14 -13.11 15.99
N ALA A 338 3.32 -12.72 14.74
CA ALA A 338 2.87 -13.47 13.57
C ALA A 338 4.06 -13.81 12.68
N THR A 339 4.10 -15.03 12.13
CA THR A 339 5.17 -15.47 11.22
C THR A 339 4.74 -16.75 10.48
N THR A 340 5.56 -17.20 9.53
CA THR A 340 5.37 -18.50 8.88
C THR A 340 5.95 -19.63 9.72
N PRO A 341 5.48 -20.88 9.55
CA PRO A 341 6.05 -22.05 10.25
C PRO A 341 7.53 -22.27 9.92
N GLU A 342 7.95 -21.94 8.70
CA GLU A 342 9.32 -22.09 8.27
C GLU A 342 10.24 -21.06 8.97
N GLU A 343 9.85 -19.78 8.96
CA GLU A 343 10.61 -18.72 9.62
C GLU A 343 10.65 -18.89 11.15
N TYR A 344 9.56 -19.38 11.75
CA TYR A 344 9.54 -19.74 13.17
C TYR A 344 10.62 -20.77 13.51
N ARG A 345 10.75 -21.83 12.70
CA ARG A 345 11.77 -22.89 12.90
C ARG A 345 13.19 -22.33 12.73
N LYS A 346 13.39 -21.41 11.76
CA LYS A 346 14.70 -20.82 11.47
C LYS A 346 15.18 -19.85 12.55
N THR A 347 14.26 -19.13 13.19
CA THR A 347 14.54 -18.00 14.09
C THR A 347 14.17 -18.30 15.54
N ILE A 348 12.87 -18.22 15.88
CA ILE A 348 12.39 -18.29 17.28
C ILE A 348 12.65 -19.65 17.91
N GLN A 349 12.47 -20.75 17.20
CA GLN A 349 12.67 -22.09 17.72
C GLN A 349 14.13 -22.40 18.02
N LYS A 350 15.07 -21.82 17.29
CA LYS A 350 16.52 -21.99 17.57
C LYS A 350 16.95 -21.24 18.82
N ASP A 351 16.23 -20.21 19.20
CA ASP A 351 16.51 -19.43 20.38
C ASP A 351 15.70 -19.95 21.58
N SER A 352 16.35 -20.72 22.45
CA SER A 352 15.70 -21.33 23.61
C SER A 352 15.09 -20.32 24.59
N ALA A 353 15.59 -19.08 24.62
CA ALA A 353 15.06 -18.02 25.47
C ALA A 353 13.72 -17.50 24.95
N LEU A 354 13.59 -17.33 23.63
CA LEU A 354 12.35 -16.93 22.98
C LEU A 354 11.35 -18.06 22.94
N GLU A 355 11.75 -19.28 22.57
CA GLU A 355 10.84 -20.43 22.48
C GLU A 355 10.10 -20.72 23.79
N ARG A 356 10.78 -20.54 24.93
CA ARG A 356 10.17 -20.73 26.26
C ARG A 356 9.15 -19.65 26.62
N ARG A 357 9.04 -18.57 25.85
CA ARG A 357 8.16 -17.43 26.13
C ARG A 357 6.96 -17.36 25.21
N PHE A 358 7.04 -18.00 24.05
CA PHE A 358 5.96 -18.03 23.09
C PHE A 358 5.07 -19.29 23.21
N GLY A 359 3.75 -19.09 23.08
CA GLY A 359 2.76 -20.15 22.90
C GLY A 359 2.34 -20.19 21.42
N ARG A 360 2.44 -21.37 20.79
CA ARG A 360 2.12 -21.53 19.37
C ARG A 360 0.59 -21.56 19.15
N VAL A 361 0.13 -20.81 18.15
CA VAL A 361 -1.24 -20.86 17.62
C VAL A 361 -1.12 -21.13 16.12
N MET A 362 -1.57 -22.30 15.70
CA MET A 362 -1.57 -22.63 14.27
C MET A 362 -2.76 -21.94 13.61
N VAL A 363 -2.51 -21.26 12.49
CA VAL A 363 -3.51 -20.60 11.65
C VAL A 363 -3.47 -21.27 10.30
N GLU A 364 -4.36 -22.23 10.11
CA GLU A 364 -4.42 -23.02 8.88
C GLU A 364 -5.23 -22.30 7.80
N GLU A 365 -5.03 -22.69 6.53
CA GLU A 365 -5.85 -22.23 5.42
C GLU A 365 -7.32 -22.63 5.69
N PRO A 366 -8.29 -21.69 5.60
CA PRO A 366 -9.69 -22.01 5.78
C PRO A 366 -10.18 -22.95 4.68
N THR A 367 -11.18 -23.75 5.00
CA THR A 367 -11.88 -24.55 4.00
C THR A 367 -12.58 -23.65 2.97
N PRO A 368 -12.83 -24.10 1.74
CA PRO A 368 -13.55 -23.30 0.75
C PRO A 368 -14.87 -22.73 1.27
N ALA A 369 -15.66 -23.53 2.00
CA ALA A 369 -16.93 -23.07 2.59
C ALA A 369 -16.72 -21.99 3.67
N ALA A 370 -15.68 -22.12 4.50
CA ALA A 370 -15.33 -21.07 5.47
C ALA A 370 -14.83 -19.80 4.75
N ALA A 371 -14.06 -19.94 3.67
CA ALA A 371 -13.62 -18.80 2.86
C ALA A 371 -14.79 -18.06 2.23
N GLU A 372 -15.79 -18.76 1.68
CA GLU A 372 -17.02 -18.13 1.17
C GLU A 372 -17.74 -17.33 2.27
N THR A 373 -17.84 -17.86 3.48
CA THR A 373 -18.43 -17.16 4.63
C THR A 373 -17.63 -15.90 5.00
N ILE A 374 -16.30 -15.99 5.00
CA ILE A 374 -15.42 -14.84 5.26
C ILE A 374 -15.62 -13.77 4.18
N LEU A 375 -15.59 -14.16 2.92
CA LEU A 375 -15.77 -13.24 1.81
C LEU A 375 -17.16 -12.59 1.88
N ALA A 376 -18.23 -13.35 2.10
CA ALA A 376 -19.58 -12.82 2.22
C ALA A 376 -19.68 -11.73 3.32
N GLY A 377 -18.95 -11.89 4.41
CA GLY A 377 -18.88 -10.87 5.47
C GLY A 377 -18.10 -9.61 5.09
N LEU A 378 -17.14 -9.71 4.17
CA LEU A 378 -16.32 -8.60 3.70
C LEU A 378 -17.00 -7.82 2.55
N MET A 379 -17.77 -8.51 1.72
CA MET A 379 -18.32 -7.96 0.46
C MET A 379 -19.09 -6.65 0.61
N PRO A 380 -19.91 -6.38 1.65
CA PRO A 380 -20.60 -5.10 1.78
C PRO A 380 -19.67 -3.87 1.81
N ARG A 381 -18.40 -4.06 2.19
CA ARG A 381 -17.38 -2.99 2.15
C ARG A 381 -16.80 -2.81 0.76
N TYR A 382 -16.53 -3.92 0.07
CA TYR A 382 -16.03 -3.92 -1.31
C TYR A 382 -17.08 -3.38 -2.28
N GLU A 383 -18.36 -3.77 -2.12
CA GLU A 383 -19.48 -3.23 -2.88
C GLU A 383 -19.58 -1.71 -2.74
N ARG A 384 -19.45 -1.21 -1.51
CA ARG A 384 -19.46 0.24 -1.23
C ARG A 384 -18.25 0.95 -1.85
N TYR A 385 -17.07 0.31 -1.81
CA TYR A 385 -15.84 0.90 -2.33
C TYR A 385 -15.83 0.97 -3.85
N HIS A 386 -16.21 -0.13 -4.51
CA HIS A 386 -16.21 -0.24 -5.98
C HIS A 386 -17.50 0.23 -6.65
N GLY A 387 -18.59 0.38 -5.91
CA GLY A 387 -19.90 0.77 -6.43
C GLY A 387 -20.58 -0.33 -7.28
N VAL A 388 -20.22 -1.59 -7.07
CA VAL A 388 -20.75 -2.76 -7.80
C VAL A 388 -21.43 -3.71 -6.83
N SER A 389 -22.37 -4.52 -7.31
CA SER A 389 -22.98 -5.60 -6.52
C SER A 389 -22.20 -6.90 -6.71
N ILE A 390 -21.97 -7.64 -5.62
CA ILE A 390 -21.22 -8.90 -5.62
C ILE A 390 -22.14 -10.04 -5.19
N PRO A 391 -22.75 -10.75 -6.14
CA PRO A 391 -23.67 -11.84 -5.82
C PRO A 391 -22.92 -13.05 -5.24
N PRO A 392 -23.62 -13.91 -4.47
CA PRO A 392 -23.03 -15.12 -3.88
C PRO A 392 -22.34 -16.03 -4.90
N GLU A 393 -22.85 -16.06 -6.14
CA GLU A 393 -22.29 -16.85 -7.23
C GLU A 393 -20.89 -16.38 -7.63
N ALA A 394 -20.64 -15.06 -7.58
CA ALA A 394 -19.32 -14.50 -7.85
C ALA A 394 -18.34 -14.84 -6.72
N ILE A 395 -18.81 -14.83 -5.47
CA ILE A 395 -18.01 -15.25 -4.30
C ILE A 395 -17.62 -16.73 -4.43
N HIS A 396 -18.59 -17.58 -4.72
CA HIS A 396 -18.34 -19.01 -4.94
C HIS A 396 -17.34 -19.23 -6.09
N ALA A 397 -17.56 -18.57 -7.23
CA ALA A 397 -16.65 -18.66 -8.37
C ALA A 397 -15.22 -18.21 -8.01
N ALA A 398 -15.06 -17.11 -7.26
CA ALA A 398 -13.75 -16.62 -6.86
C ALA A 398 -13.02 -17.62 -5.94
N VAL A 399 -13.71 -18.23 -4.99
CA VAL A 399 -13.14 -19.27 -4.11
C VAL A 399 -12.77 -20.51 -4.92
N GLU A 400 -13.69 -21.06 -5.71
CA GLU A 400 -13.46 -22.27 -6.50
C GLU A 400 -12.31 -22.08 -7.49
N LEU A 401 -12.36 -21.00 -8.27
CA LEU A 401 -11.37 -20.73 -9.31
C LEU A 401 -10.00 -20.39 -8.72
N SER A 402 -9.95 -19.66 -7.59
CA SER A 402 -8.67 -19.38 -6.92
C SER A 402 -8.00 -20.63 -6.38
N VAL A 403 -8.76 -21.58 -5.82
CA VAL A 403 -8.25 -22.88 -5.36
C VAL A 403 -7.70 -23.68 -6.54
N ARG A 404 -8.37 -23.63 -7.67
CA ARG A 404 -8.03 -24.42 -8.86
C ARG A 404 -6.85 -23.87 -9.64
N TYR A 405 -6.77 -22.55 -9.83
CA TYR A 405 -5.81 -21.92 -10.74
C TYR A 405 -4.68 -21.17 -10.05
N LEU A 406 -4.77 -20.96 -8.72
CA LEU A 406 -3.76 -20.24 -7.93
C LEU A 406 -3.16 -21.12 -6.82
N PRO A 407 -2.43 -22.21 -7.15
CA PRO A 407 -1.93 -23.16 -6.16
C PRO A 407 -0.81 -22.60 -5.27
N GLY A 408 -0.16 -21.49 -5.67
CA GLY A 408 0.93 -20.87 -4.92
C GLY A 408 0.49 -19.84 -3.88
N ARG A 409 -0.83 -19.61 -3.71
CA ARG A 409 -1.41 -18.67 -2.75
C ARG A 409 -2.44 -19.37 -1.88
N TYR A 410 -2.77 -18.76 -0.72
CA TYR A 410 -3.66 -19.35 0.27
C TYR A 410 -4.97 -18.57 0.41
N LEU A 411 -6.03 -19.29 0.77
CA LEU A 411 -7.30 -18.69 1.16
C LEU A 411 -7.17 -18.02 2.55
N PRO A 412 -7.93 -16.94 2.83
CA PRO A 412 -8.91 -16.28 1.96
C PRO A 412 -8.30 -15.24 1.00
N ASP A 413 -7.06 -14.84 1.20
CA ASP A 413 -6.38 -13.73 0.54
C ASP A 413 -6.45 -13.81 -1.00
N LYS A 414 -6.10 -14.98 -1.58
CA LYS A 414 -6.15 -15.17 -3.04
C LYS A 414 -7.56 -14.99 -3.65
N ALA A 415 -8.61 -15.28 -2.89
CA ALA A 415 -9.98 -15.10 -3.36
C ALA A 415 -10.46 -13.67 -3.14
N ILE A 416 -9.99 -12.99 -2.09
CA ILE A 416 -10.22 -11.57 -1.84
C ILE A 416 -9.58 -10.75 -2.95
N ASP A 417 -8.29 -10.95 -3.22
CA ASP A 417 -7.55 -10.25 -4.28
C ASP A 417 -8.23 -10.44 -5.65
N LEU A 418 -8.68 -11.67 -5.93
CA LEU A 418 -9.35 -12.01 -7.18
C LEU A 418 -10.67 -11.27 -7.35
N LEU A 419 -11.48 -11.17 -6.28
CA LEU A 419 -12.73 -10.41 -6.29
C LEU A 419 -12.48 -8.90 -6.34
N ASP A 420 -11.51 -8.39 -5.62
CA ASP A 420 -11.15 -6.97 -5.63
C ASP A 420 -10.80 -6.51 -7.03
N GLU A 421 -9.95 -7.26 -7.73
CA GLU A 421 -9.58 -6.94 -9.11
C GLU A 421 -10.74 -7.16 -10.10
N ALA A 422 -11.60 -8.18 -9.89
CA ALA A 422 -12.79 -8.38 -10.69
C ALA A 422 -13.79 -7.21 -10.55
N CYS A 423 -13.98 -6.71 -9.33
CA CYS A 423 -14.77 -5.51 -9.05
C CYS A 423 -14.19 -4.27 -9.74
N ALA A 424 -12.89 -4.08 -9.69
CA ALA A 424 -12.21 -2.97 -10.36
C ALA A 424 -12.36 -3.05 -11.88
N CYS A 425 -12.20 -4.24 -12.48
CA CYS A 425 -12.42 -4.47 -13.90
C CYS A 425 -13.87 -4.20 -14.31
N CYS A 426 -14.85 -4.65 -13.50
CA CYS A 426 -16.26 -4.39 -13.72
C CYS A 426 -16.57 -2.89 -13.66
N ASN A 427 -16.03 -2.17 -12.68
CA ASN A 427 -16.19 -0.72 -12.56
C ASN A 427 -15.65 0.01 -13.80
N LEU A 428 -14.44 -0.34 -14.26
CA LEU A 428 -13.82 0.27 -15.44
C LEU A 428 -14.60 -0.02 -16.74
N ALA A 429 -15.28 -1.17 -16.83
CA ALA A 429 -16.10 -1.52 -17.98
C ALA A 429 -17.43 -0.74 -18.05
N HIS A 430 -17.88 -0.18 -16.92
CA HIS A 430 -19.18 0.48 -16.80
C HIS A 430 -19.05 1.93 -16.33
N PRO A 431 -18.99 2.93 -17.24
CA PRO A 431 -18.79 4.35 -16.89
C PRO A 431 -19.82 4.91 -15.88
N VAL A 432 -21.04 4.35 -15.88
CA VAL A 432 -22.13 4.76 -14.96
C VAL A 432 -21.72 4.62 -13.49
N ILE A 433 -20.94 3.58 -13.16
CA ILE A 433 -20.43 3.36 -11.78
C ILE A 433 -19.45 4.46 -11.40
N SER A 434 -18.51 4.78 -12.30
CA SER A 434 -17.52 5.84 -12.07
C SER A 434 -18.19 7.22 -11.91
N GLU A 435 -19.25 7.49 -12.70
CA GLU A 435 -20.06 8.70 -12.57
C GLU A 435 -20.75 8.76 -11.19
N TYR A 436 -21.42 7.67 -10.79
CA TYR A 436 -22.09 7.57 -9.48
C TYR A 436 -21.11 7.79 -8.32
N LEU A 437 -19.97 7.09 -8.32
CA LEU A 437 -18.94 7.26 -7.27
C LEU A 437 -18.32 8.66 -7.27
N GLY A 438 -18.15 9.28 -8.45
CA GLY A 438 -17.71 10.66 -8.58
C GLY A 438 -18.70 11.64 -7.94
N MET A 439 -19.99 11.51 -8.26
CA MET A 439 -21.05 12.33 -7.68
C MET A 439 -21.18 12.14 -6.16
N GLN A 440 -21.03 10.90 -5.67
CA GLN A 440 -21.07 10.62 -4.23
C GLN A 440 -19.90 11.27 -3.50
N LYS A 441 -18.67 11.16 -4.03
CA LYS A 441 -17.49 11.83 -3.46
C LYS A 441 -17.62 13.35 -3.45
N GLU A 442 -18.16 13.93 -4.53
CA GLU A 442 -18.43 15.36 -4.62
C GLU A 442 -19.46 15.79 -3.57
N LEU A 443 -20.53 15.01 -3.37
CA LEU A 443 -21.55 15.26 -2.37
C LEU A 443 -20.97 15.20 -0.94
N ASP A 444 -20.18 14.16 -0.64
CA ASP A 444 -19.55 13.99 0.67
C ASP A 444 -18.56 15.13 0.96
N ALA A 445 -17.78 15.56 -0.04
CA ALA A 445 -16.86 16.69 0.07
C ALA A 445 -17.59 18.02 0.36
N LEU A 446 -18.70 18.29 -0.36
CA LEU A 446 -19.49 19.49 -0.16
C LEU A 446 -20.20 19.51 1.20
N LYS A 447 -20.69 18.35 1.67
CA LYS A 447 -21.28 18.22 3.02
C LYS A 447 -20.23 18.40 4.12
N GLN A 448 -19.01 17.91 3.92
CA GLN A 448 -17.91 18.14 4.84
C GLN A 448 -17.53 19.63 4.89
N GLU A 449 -17.45 20.27 3.71
CA GLU A 449 -17.17 21.71 3.61
C GLU A 449 -18.27 22.54 4.32
N GLU A 450 -19.55 22.16 4.18
CA GLU A 450 -20.66 22.80 4.89
C GLU A 450 -20.54 22.62 6.41
N ALA A 451 -20.22 21.41 6.89
CA ALA A 451 -20.02 21.13 8.32
C ALA A 451 -18.81 21.90 8.88
N ASP A 452 -17.72 22.00 8.13
CA ASP A 452 -16.52 22.76 8.53
C ASP A 452 -16.83 24.27 8.60
N MET A 453 -17.67 24.81 7.70
CA MET A 453 -18.13 26.19 7.73
C MET A 453 -19.04 26.49 8.93
N GLU A 454 -19.90 25.52 9.34
CA GLU A 454 -20.74 25.67 10.52
C GLU A 454 -19.94 25.64 11.84
N THR A 455 -18.77 25.00 11.84
CA THR A 455 -17.89 24.91 13.02
C THR A 455 -16.81 25.99 13.05
N ALA A 456 -16.69 26.81 12.00
CA ALA A 456 -15.73 27.91 11.93
C ALA A 456 -16.07 29.04 12.90
N ASP A 457 -15.04 29.67 13.49
CA ASP A 457 -15.17 30.73 14.51
C ASP A 457 -16.03 31.90 14.00
N VAL A 458 -16.90 32.40 14.85
CA VAL A 458 -17.91 33.45 14.62
C VAL A 458 -17.32 34.81 14.12
N ASN A 459 -16.01 34.92 14.01
CA ASN A 459 -15.29 36.16 13.61
C ASN A 459 -14.82 36.21 12.16
N GLU A 460 -15.00 35.15 11.34
CA GLU A 460 -14.72 35.24 9.91
C GLU A 460 -15.99 35.60 9.13
N PRO A 461 -15.90 36.51 8.13
CA PRO A 461 -17.07 36.87 7.31
C PRO A 461 -17.48 35.64 6.50
N ILE A 462 -18.70 35.14 6.75
CA ILE A 462 -19.28 34.02 6.00
C ILE A 462 -19.54 34.48 4.57
N ASP A 463 -18.97 33.80 3.62
CA ASP A 463 -19.27 33.99 2.19
C ASP A 463 -20.60 33.31 1.85
N TYR A 464 -21.69 34.08 1.99
CA TYR A 464 -23.05 33.60 1.74
C TYR A 464 -23.29 33.16 0.30
N GLU A 465 -22.54 33.72 -0.67
CA GLU A 465 -22.66 33.35 -2.08
C GLU A 465 -22.13 31.92 -2.29
N ARG A 466 -20.98 31.62 -1.73
CA ARG A 466 -20.37 30.29 -1.76
C ARG A 466 -21.23 29.23 -1.03
N VAL A 467 -21.81 29.58 0.12
CA VAL A 467 -22.74 28.69 0.86
C VAL A 467 -23.98 28.41 0.02
N ALA A 468 -24.55 29.42 -0.66
CA ALA A 468 -25.72 29.24 -1.52
C ALA A 468 -25.41 28.37 -2.77
N GLU A 469 -24.24 28.55 -3.37
CA GLU A 469 -23.77 27.71 -4.49
C GLU A 469 -23.58 26.25 -4.05
N SER A 470 -22.92 26.02 -2.92
CA SER A 470 -22.72 24.67 -2.35
C SER A 470 -24.07 23.99 -2.05
N LYS A 471 -25.01 24.68 -1.40
CA LYS A 471 -26.36 24.15 -1.14
C LYS A 471 -27.14 23.83 -2.42
N THR A 472 -27.03 24.68 -3.43
CA THR A 472 -27.68 24.42 -4.71
C THR A 472 -27.07 23.20 -5.40
N ARG A 473 -25.77 23.04 -5.33
CA ARG A 473 -25.04 21.90 -5.88
C ARG A 473 -25.38 20.61 -5.15
N ILE A 474 -25.44 20.65 -3.80
CA ILE A 474 -25.85 19.52 -2.96
C ILE A 474 -27.25 19.07 -3.34
N ALA A 475 -28.23 19.98 -3.41
CA ALA A 475 -29.62 19.67 -3.77
C ALA A 475 -29.72 19.02 -5.17
N LYS A 476 -28.93 19.51 -6.13
CA LYS A 476 -28.87 18.93 -7.46
C LYS A 476 -28.30 17.51 -7.45
N LEU A 477 -27.18 17.31 -6.78
CA LEU A 477 -26.55 15.99 -6.63
C LEU A 477 -27.48 15.01 -5.92
N GLU A 478 -28.15 15.43 -4.84
CA GLU A 478 -29.12 14.60 -4.12
C GLU A 478 -30.34 14.20 -4.98
N SER A 479 -30.73 15.03 -5.94
CA SER A 479 -31.81 14.70 -6.87
C SER A 479 -31.38 13.73 -7.98
N GLU A 480 -30.13 13.79 -8.45
CA GLU A 480 -29.60 12.96 -9.54
C GLU A 480 -29.02 11.62 -9.05
N LEU A 481 -28.49 11.61 -7.82
CA LEU A 481 -27.81 10.45 -7.23
C LEU A 481 -28.67 9.17 -7.18
N PRO A 482 -29.98 9.20 -6.79
CA PRO A 482 -30.79 7.99 -6.71
C PRO A 482 -30.97 7.28 -8.06
N ALA A 483 -31.09 8.04 -9.15
CA ALA A 483 -31.23 7.46 -10.49
C ALA A 483 -29.93 6.79 -10.95
N LYS A 484 -28.77 7.41 -10.67
CA LYS A 484 -27.46 6.84 -10.97
C LYS A 484 -27.14 5.65 -10.07
N GLN A 485 -27.53 5.72 -8.81
CA GLN A 485 -27.40 4.60 -7.85
C GLN A 485 -28.21 3.38 -8.30
N ALA A 486 -29.46 3.58 -8.72
CA ALA A 486 -30.30 2.50 -9.24
C ALA A 486 -29.65 1.84 -10.47
N ALA A 487 -29.18 2.63 -11.43
CA ALA A 487 -28.50 2.12 -12.62
C ALA A 487 -27.17 1.41 -12.28
N ALA A 488 -26.41 1.91 -11.31
CA ALA A 488 -25.17 1.27 -10.85
C ALA A 488 -25.45 -0.04 -10.10
N SER A 489 -26.51 -0.11 -9.29
CA SER A 489 -26.88 -1.30 -8.51
C SER A 489 -27.36 -2.48 -9.35
N GLU A 490 -27.76 -2.25 -10.60
CA GLU A 490 -28.09 -3.33 -11.55
C GLU A 490 -26.83 -4.03 -12.09
N ILE A 491 -25.66 -3.39 -11.97
CA ILE A 491 -24.39 -3.94 -12.45
C ILE A 491 -23.83 -4.87 -11.37
N GLN A 492 -23.69 -6.14 -11.73
CA GLN A 492 -23.18 -7.18 -10.85
C GLN A 492 -21.89 -7.76 -11.39
N VAL A 493 -20.97 -8.10 -10.47
CA VAL A 493 -19.78 -8.85 -10.81
C VAL A 493 -20.17 -10.26 -11.20
N THR A 494 -19.71 -10.70 -12.36
CA THR A 494 -20.05 -12.01 -12.92
C THR A 494 -18.89 -13.01 -12.80
N MET A 495 -19.18 -14.30 -12.96
CA MET A 495 -18.15 -15.33 -13.12
C MET A 495 -17.20 -15.03 -14.29
N ASP A 496 -17.69 -14.35 -15.33
CA ASP A 496 -16.90 -13.97 -16.49
C ASP A 496 -15.83 -12.93 -16.13
N ASP A 497 -16.15 -12.00 -15.24
CA ASP A 497 -15.20 -10.99 -14.78
C ASP A 497 -14.10 -11.63 -13.92
N VAL A 498 -14.49 -12.54 -13.03
CA VAL A 498 -13.55 -13.35 -12.24
C VAL A 498 -12.64 -14.19 -13.16
N ALA A 499 -13.20 -14.83 -14.17
CA ALA A 499 -12.44 -15.65 -15.13
C ALA A 499 -11.46 -14.81 -15.96
N LYS A 500 -11.83 -13.57 -16.35
CA LYS A 500 -10.92 -12.65 -17.04
C LYS A 500 -9.71 -12.27 -16.20
N VAL A 501 -9.90 -12.04 -14.90
CA VAL A 501 -8.78 -11.75 -13.99
C VAL A 501 -7.83 -12.94 -13.88
N ILE A 502 -8.37 -14.16 -13.78
CA ILE A 502 -7.54 -15.37 -13.79
C ILE A 502 -6.77 -15.50 -15.11
N GLU A 503 -7.41 -15.19 -16.25
CA GLU A 503 -6.72 -15.15 -17.55
C GLU A 503 -5.56 -14.15 -17.53
N LEU A 504 -5.76 -12.96 -16.96
CA LEU A 504 -4.70 -11.95 -16.83
C LEU A 504 -3.53 -12.45 -15.96
N TRP A 505 -3.80 -13.15 -14.87
CA TRP A 505 -2.76 -13.61 -13.94
C TRP A 505 -2.05 -14.88 -14.39
N THR A 506 -2.76 -15.80 -15.04
CA THR A 506 -2.25 -17.14 -15.37
C THR A 506 -1.97 -17.36 -16.86
N GLY A 507 -2.52 -16.50 -17.72
CA GLY A 507 -2.50 -16.68 -19.16
C GLY A 507 -3.44 -17.78 -19.67
N ILE A 508 -4.28 -18.37 -18.82
CA ILE A 508 -5.25 -19.40 -19.21
C ILE A 508 -6.51 -18.73 -19.76
N PRO A 509 -6.90 -18.97 -21.03
CA PRO A 509 -8.06 -18.31 -21.64
C PRO A 509 -9.34 -18.49 -20.82
N ALA A 510 -10.09 -17.40 -20.58
CA ALA A 510 -11.34 -17.37 -19.81
C ALA A 510 -12.38 -18.38 -20.33
N VAL A 511 -12.40 -18.63 -21.65
CA VAL A 511 -13.27 -19.63 -22.26
C VAL A 511 -13.02 -21.05 -21.71
N LYS A 512 -11.73 -21.41 -21.49
CA LYS A 512 -11.36 -22.70 -20.90
C LYS A 512 -11.70 -22.79 -19.42
N ILE A 513 -11.71 -21.67 -18.71
CA ILE A 513 -12.06 -21.57 -17.29
C ILE A 513 -13.58 -21.78 -17.11
N ARG A 514 -14.39 -21.22 -18.00
CA ARG A 514 -15.87 -21.29 -17.98
C ARG A 514 -16.46 -22.65 -18.31
N GLU A 515 -15.77 -23.45 -19.11
CA GLU A 515 -16.27 -24.80 -19.43
C GLU A 515 -16.29 -25.67 -18.18
N SER A 516 -17.48 -26.02 -17.72
CA SER A 516 -17.63 -26.91 -16.56
C SER A 516 -16.86 -28.21 -16.80
N GLU A 517 -16.14 -28.71 -15.77
CA GLU A 517 -15.45 -30.03 -15.86
C GLU A 517 -16.44 -31.13 -16.24
N PHE A 518 -17.68 -31.03 -15.79
CA PHE A 518 -18.72 -32.01 -16.11
C PHE A 518 -19.09 -32.01 -17.61
N ALA A 519 -19.14 -30.83 -18.26
CA ALA A 519 -19.38 -30.76 -19.70
C ALA A 519 -18.22 -31.36 -20.50
N LYS A 520 -16.97 -31.05 -20.10
CA LYS A 520 -15.76 -31.63 -20.71
C LYS A 520 -15.69 -33.13 -20.46
N LEU A 521 -15.97 -33.59 -19.25
CA LEU A 521 -15.98 -35.00 -18.90
C LEU A 521 -17.15 -35.75 -19.58
N ALA A 522 -18.29 -35.11 -19.76
CA ALA A 522 -19.41 -35.74 -20.50
C ALA A 522 -19.02 -35.95 -21.98
N GLY A 523 -18.34 -34.99 -22.59
CA GLY A 523 -17.90 -35.08 -24.00
C GLY A 523 -16.60 -35.85 -24.23
N LEU A 524 -15.82 -36.17 -23.18
CA LEU A 524 -14.47 -36.76 -23.28
C LEU A 524 -14.40 -37.99 -24.16
N GLU A 525 -15.35 -38.92 -24.02
CA GLU A 525 -15.38 -40.15 -24.81
C GLU A 525 -15.58 -39.87 -26.29
N ASN A 526 -16.47 -38.96 -26.63
CA ASN A 526 -16.74 -38.57 -28.01
C ASN A 526 -15.55 -37.84 -28.64
N GLU A 527 -14.86 -36.98 -27.87
CA GLU A 527 -13.65 -36.29 -28.35
C GLU A 527 -12.50 -37.26 -28.61
N LEU A 528 -12.28 -38.23 -27.70
CA LEU A 528 -11.27 -39.28 -27.89
C LEU A 528 -11.60 -40.17 -29.09
N LYS A 529 -12.88 -40.56 -29.30
CA LYS A 529 -13.32 -41.37 -30.46
C LYS A 529 -13.14 -40.64 -31.81
N LYS A 530 -13.20 -39.30 -31.84
CA LYS A 530 -12.93 -38.54 -33.06
C LYS A 530 -11.46 -38.65 -33.51
N LYS A 531 -10.55 -38.80 -32.53
CA LYS A 531 -9.11 -38.82 -32.79
C LYS A 531 -8.52 -40.23 -32.87
N ILE A 532 -9.12 -41.17 -32.15
CA ILE A 532 -8.65 -42.55 -32.04
C ILE A 532 -9.70 -43.47 -32.66
N VAL A 533 -9.34 -44.04 -33.81
CA VAL A 533 -10.23 -44.91 -34.58
C VAL A 533 -9.90 -46.37 -34.28
N GLY A 534 -10.92 -47.18 -34.02
CA GLY A 534 -10.77 -48.63 -33.91
C GLY A 534 -10.36 -49.14 -32.52
N GLN A 535 -10.42 -48.29 -31.48
CA GLN A 535 -10.12 -48.67 -30.09
C GLN A 535 -11.25 -48.21 -29.14
N ASP A 536 -12.51 -48.35 -29.55
CA ASP A 536 -13.69 -47.81 -28.87
C ASP A 536 -13.84 -48.36 -27.42
N GLU A 537 -13.53 -49.62 -27.19
CA GLU A 537 -13.59 -50.23 -25.86
C GLU A 537 -12.53 -49.65 -24.91
N ALA A 538 -11.30 -49.48 -25.39
CA ALA A 538 -10.20 -48.89 -24.62
C ALA A 538 -10.48 -47.42 -24.29
N VAL A 539 -10.98 -46.64 -25.26
CA VAL A 539 -11.41 -45.26 -25.09
C VAL A 539 -12.51 -45.14 -24.07
N HIS A 540 -13.53 -46.03 -24.13
CA HIS A 540 -14.64 -46.05 -23.19
C HIS A 540 -14.17 -46.34 -21.75
N LEU A 541 -13.32 -47.34 -21.55
CA LEU A 541 -12.78 -47.70 -20.24
C LEU A 541 -11.93 -46.56 -19.63
N VAL A 542 -11.09 -45.92 -20.43
CA VAL A 542 -10.28 -44.78 -19.98
C VAL A 542 -11.17 -43.59 -19.61
N ALA A 543 -12.11 -43.21 -20.49
CA ALA A 543 -13.04 -42.11 -20.23
C ALA A 543 -13.88 -42.36 -18.98
N GLN A 544 -14.37 -43.61 -18.77
CA GLN A 544 -15.15 -43.99 -17.59
C GLN A 544 -14.31 -43.93 -16.30
N ALA A 545 -13.06 -44.38 -16.34
CA ALA A 545 -12.18 -44.33 -15.17
C ALA A 545 -11.79 -42.88 -14.81
N ILE A 546 -11.54 -42.02 -15.80
CA ILE A 546 -11.31 -40.59 -15.58
C ILE A 546 -12.56 -39.94 -14.99
N LYS A 547 -13.77 -40.20 -15.55
CA LYS A 547 -15.04 -39.71 -15.02
C LYS A 547 -15.25 -40.13 -13.57
N ARG A 548 -14.99 -41.37 -13.20
CA ARG A 548 -15.09 -41.85 -11.81
C ARG A 548 -14.09 -41.19 -10.88
N SER A 549 -12.83 -41.08 -11.30
CA SER A 549 -11.78 -40.43 -10.50
C SER A 549 -12.06 -38.94 -10.22
N ARG A 550 -12.76 -38.25 -11.15
CA ARG A 550 -13.15 -36.85 -10.99
C ARG A 550 -14.49 -36.66 -10.28
N ALA A 551 -15.39 -37.65 -10.33
CA ALA A 551 -16.68 -37.65 -9.64
C ALA A 551 -16.60 -38.13 -8.19
N ASP A 552 -15.43 -38.55 -7.69
CA ASP A 552 -15.26 -39.05 -6.33
C ASP A 552 -15.49 -37.93 -5.30
N LEU A 553 -16.64 -38.02 -4.61
CA LEU A 553 -17.10 -37.10 -3.57
C LEU A 553 -16.37 -37.26 -2.23
N SER A 554 -15.42 -38.17 -2.13
CA SER A 554 -14.74 -38.51 -0.86
C SER A 554 -13.65 -37.52 -0.42
N GLY A 555 -13.43 -36.42 -1.16
CA GLY A 555 -12.45 -35.39 -0.85
C GLY A 555 -10.97 -35.77 -1.02
N ARG A 556 -10.67 -37.05 -1.23
CA ARG A 556 -9.34 -37.58 -1.50
C ARG A 556 -9.20 -37.92 -2.99
N ARG A 557 -8.85 -36.96 -3.82
CA ARG A 557 -8.57 -37.14 -5.25
C ARG A 557 -7.41 -38.12 -5.42
N ARG A 558 -7.71 -39.37 -5.71
CA ARG A 558 -6.70 -40.36 -6.10
C ARG A 558 -6.51 -40.30 -7.60
N PRO A 559 -5.26 -40.16 -8.09
CA PRO A 559 -5.00 -40.16 -9.53
C PRO A 559 -5.38 -41.53 -10.11
N ALA A 560 -6.05 -41.52 -11.28
CA ALA A 560 -6.35 -42.74 -12.00
C ALA A 560 -5.04 -43.28 -12.61
N SER A 561 -4.71 -44.55 -12.32
CA SER A 561 -3.53 -45.19 -12.86
C SER A 561 -3.95 -46.22 -13.92
N PHE A 562 -3.29 -46.19 -15.09
CA PHE A 562 -3.63 -47.06 -16.21
C PHE A 562 -2.41 -47.86 -16.64
N ILE A 563 -2.64 -49.13 -17.01
CA ILE A 563 -1.64 -49.98 -17.67
C ILE A 563 -2.21 -50.39 -19.03
N PHE A 564 -1.58 -49.91 -20.09
CA PHE A 564 -1.93 -50.23 -21.47
C PHE A 564 -1.14 -51.44 -21.95
N VAL A 565 -1.80 -52.57 -22.20
CA VAL A 565 -1.21 -53.83 -22.64
C VAL A 565 -1.67 -54.16 -24.06
N GLY A 566 -0.75 -54.55 -24.93
CA GLY A 566 -1.05 -54.95 -26.30
C GLY A 566 0.18 -54.95 -27.19
N PRO A 567 0.12 -55.47 -28.42
CA PRO A 567 1.22 -55.48 -29.40
C PRO A 567 1.74 -54.08 -29.75
N THR A 568 2.91 -53.98 -30.34
CA THR A 568 3.43 -52.74 -30.88
C THR A 568 2.58 -52.22 -32.03
N GLY A 569 2.37 -50.91 -32.14
CA GLY A 569 1.63 -50.29 -33.25
C GLY A 569 0.12 -50.16 -33.10
N VAL A 570 -0.50 -50.70 -32.02
CA VAL A 570 -1.97 -50.66 -31.84
C VAL A 570 -2.52 -49.34 -31.26
N GLY A 571 -1.71 -48.31 -31.14
CA GLY A 571 -2.18 -46.98 -30.71
C GLY A 571 -2.11 -46.67 -29.20
N LYS A 572 -1.40 -47.50 -28.38
CA LYS A 572 -1.26 -47.25 -26.92
C LYS A 572 -0.74 -45.86 -26.58
N THR A 573 0.35 -45.48 -27.22
CA THR A 573 1.00 -44.19 -26.99
C THR A 573 0.15 -43.03 -27.51
N GLU A 574 -0.61 -43.24 -28.58
CA GLU A 574 -1.49 -42.22 -29.14
C GLU A 574 -2.67 -41.95 -28.21
N LEU A 575 -3.26 -42.99 -27.61
CA LEU A 575 -4.34 -42.83 -26.63
C LEU A 575 -3.90 -42.02 -25.39
N VAL A 576 -2.62 -42.14 -24.99
CA VAL A 576 -2.08 -41.36 -23.86
C VAL A 576 -1.79 -39.92 -24.22
N LYS A 577 -1.42 -39.64 -25.48
CA LYS A 577 -1.11 -38.29 -25.96
C LYS A 577 -2.35 -37.42 -26.15
N GLN A 578 -3.48 -38.01 -26.48
CA GLN A 578 -4.73 -37.32 -26.74
C GLN A 578 -5.51 -37.07 -25.45
#